data_3c9fa367e6da99082816ea4447990af7
#
_entry.id   3c9fa367e6da99082816ea4447990af7
#
_cell.length_a   1.000
_cell.length_b   1.000
_cell.length_c   1.000
_cell.angle_alpha   90.00
_cell.angle_beta   90.00
_cell.angle_gamma   90.00
#
_symmetry.space_group_name_H-M   'P 1'
#
loop_
_entity.id
_entity.type
_entity.pdbx_description
1 polymer ?
#
loop_
_entity_poly.entity_id
_entity_poly.type
_entity_poly.pdbx_seq_one_letter_code
_entity_poly.pdbx_strand_id
1 'polypeptide(L)'
;MKTREDLIRESTGGTEAYNASDLTYTGSFTSPWKRGLIRIIENLTGRLRLLWLVRKWEVDPDRDPNFWKSVLDRLDIKLTTPQDQLDAIPKTGPLVVVSNHPHGLVDGIVMAHLLSHARDDYKILARAFLRHVPRIDRYLLPVAFPHEPDAIQTNIRMRKEAIAHLKNQGCIALFPAGTVATSDTWFGPVIDSDWMPFTAKMIRQSGAQVLPVFFPGANSRVYQIANKLSVTLRQALLLHEIKAAMHKDQKVVVGELIEPEMLQSFEKDGPGLMKFLKQKTYDLKPV
;
A
#
# COMPACT_ATOMS: atom_id res chain seq x y z
N MET A 1 -31.62 -31.55 -0.69
CA MET A 1 -31.87 -30.73 -1.88
C MET A 1 -30.92 -29.54 -1.76
N LYS A 2 -29.91 -29.46 -2.62
CA LYS A 2 -28.95 -28.34 -2.58
C LYS A 2 -29.69 -27.06 -3.00
N THR A 3 -29.41 -25.96 -2.33
CA THR A 3 -30.04 -24.66 -2.66
C THR A 3 -29.43 -24.13 -3.96
N ARG A 4 -30.12 -23.21 -4.62
CA ARG A 4 -29.62 -22.52 -5.82
C ARG A 4 -28.30 -21.80 -5.54
N GLU A 5 -28.09 -21.34 -4.32
CA GLU A 5 -26.84 -20.70 -3.86
C GLU A 5 -25.69 -21.71 -3.71
N ASP A 6 -25.98 -22.95 -3.25
CA ASP A 6 -24.98 -24.03 -3.18
C ASP A 6 -24.49 -24.46 -4.58
N LEU A 7 -25.40 -24.47 -5.56
CA LEU A 7 -25.08 -24.80 -6.94
C LEU A 7 -24.25 -23.71 -7.64
N ILE A 8 -24.52 -22.44 -7.31
CA ILE A 8 -23.71 -21.30 -7.78
C ILE A 8 -22.32 -21.34 -7.15
N ARG A 9 -22.20 -21.65 -5.86
CA ARG A 9 -20.92 -21.83 -5.17
C ARG A 9 -20.05 -22.94 -5.78
N GLU A 10 -20.65 -24.07 -6.15
CA GLU A 10 -19.93 -25.18 -6.80
C GLU A 10 -19.53 -24.85 -8.25
N SER A 11 -20.32 -24.10 -8.99
CA SER A 11 -20.05 -23.75 -10.39
C SER A 11 -19.01 -22.64 -10.56
N THR A 12 -18.78 -21.81 -9.52
CA THR A 12 -17.83 -20.69 -9.56
C THR A 12 -16.48 -20.99 -8.90
N GLY A 13 -16.21 -22.24 -8.50
CA GLY A 13 -14.94 -22.66 -7.94
C GLY A 13 -14.55 -21.91 -6.65
N GLY A 14 -15.54 -21.54 -5.84
CA GLY A 14 -15.30 -20.94 -4.51
C GLY A 14 -14.81 -19.49 -4.51
N THR A 15 -14.89 -18.79 -5.63
CA THR A 15 -14.62 -17.33 -5.67
C THR A 15 -15.78 -16.59 -5.02
N GLU A 16 -15.67 -16.27 -3.74
CA GLU A 16 -16.55 -15.27 -3.13
C GLU A 16 -16.45 -13.98 -3.95
N ALA A 17 -17.56 -13.58 -4.58
CA ALA A 17 -17.63 -12.32 -5.30
C ALA A 17 -17.29 -11.19 -4.29
N TYR A 18 -16.37 -10.30 -4.68
CA TYR A 18 -16.03 -9.11 -3.89
C TYR A 18 -17.30 -8.41 -3.43
N ASN A 19 -17.54 -8.37 -2.14
CA ASN A 19 -18.70 -7.66 -1.62
C ASN A 19 -18.42 -6.16 -1.71
N ALA A 20 -19.07 -5.51 -2.68
CA ALA A 20 -18.94 -4.06 -2.90
C ALA A 20 -19.27 -3.22 -1.64
N SER A 21 -19.93 -3.81 -0.61
CA SER A 21 -20.14 -3.16 0.68
C SER A 21 -18.84 -2.89 1.43
N ASP A 22 -17.77 -3.65 1.15
CA ASP A 22 -16.50 -3.60 1.89
C ASP A 22 -15.56 -2.47 1.41
N LEU A 23 -15.85 -1.85 0.28
CA LEU A 23 -15.14 -0.65 -0.17
C LEU A 23 -15.51 0.56 0.69
N THR A 24 -14.98 0.62 1.90
CA THR A 24 -15.25 1.69 2.86
C THR A 24 -14.23 1.70 3.99
N TYR A 25 -13.96 2.88 4.52
CA TYR A 25 -13.14 3.07 5.72
C TYR A 25 -13.99 3.13 7.01
N THR A 26 -15.31 2.91 6.94
CA THR A 26 -16.19 2.94 8.12
C THR A 26 -15.81 1.92 9.18
N GLY A 27 -15.18 0.79 8.81
CA GLY A 27 -14.68 -0.23 9.73
C GLY A 27 -13.62 0.27 10.73
N SER A 28 -12.95 1.38 10.42
CA SER A 28 -11.95 2.01 11.30
C SER A 28 -12.57 2.72 12.52
N PHE A 29 -13.90 2.73 12.67
CA PHE A 29 -14.60 3.47 13.73
C PHE A 29 -15.60 2.60 14.48
N THR A 30 -15.61 2.76 15.80
CA THR A 30 -16.56 2.06 16.69
C THR A 30 -17.91 2.76 16.76
N SER A 31 -17.94 4.11 16.66
CA SER A 31 -19.16 4.91 16.82
C SER A 31 -20.10 4.82 15.60
N PRO A 32 -21.37 4.40 15.75
CA PRO A 32 -22.32 4.25 14.64
C PRO A 32 -22.56 5.55 13.87
N TRP A 33 -22.68 6.68 14.54
CA TRP A 33 -22.94 7.96 13.89
C TRP A 33 -21.74 8.43 13.06
N LYS A 34 -20.49 8.18 13.52
CA LYS A 34 -19.29 8.46 12.73
C LYS A 34 -19.23 7.58 11.49
N ARG A 35 -19.59 6.30 11.62
CA ARG A 35 -19.68 5.36 10.48
C ARG A 35 -20.69 5.85 9.45
N GLY A 36 -21.87 6.34 9.88
CA GLY A 36 -22.90 6.92 9.00
C GLY A 36 -22.39 8.16 8.27
N LEU A 37 -21.79 9.11 9.00
CA LEU A 37 -21.23 10.32 8.42
C LEU A 37 -20.12 10.02 7.39
N ILE A 38 -19.20 9.12 7.70
CA ILE A 38 -18.14 8.70 6.77
C ILE A 38 -18.76 8.10 5.52
N ARG A 39 -19.73 7.21 5.65
CA ARG A 39 -20.42 6.58 4.51
C ARG A 39 -21.07 7.60 3.58
N ILE A 40 -21.68 8.65 4.15
CA ILE A 40 -22.28 9.74 3.36
C ILE A 40 -21.18 10.48 2.61
N ILE A 41 -20.10 10.88 3.26
CA ILE A 41 -18.97 11.59 2.62
C ILE A 41 -18.36 10.73 1.52
N GLU A 42 -18.05 9.46 1.79
CA GLU A 42 -17.51 8.53 0.80
C GLU A 42 -18.41 8.41 -0.44
N ASN A 43 -19.73 8.24 -0.25
CA ASN A 43 -20.68 8.12 -1.35
C ASN A 43 -20.74 9.39 -2.21
N LEU A 44 -20.69 10.56 -1.58
CA LEU A 44 -20.73 11.84 -2.29
C LEU A 44 -19.40 12.16 -3.01
N THR A 45 -18.28 11.68 -2.49
CA THR A 45 -16.95 12.13 -2.97
C THR A 45 -16.26 11.17 -3.95
N GLY A 46 -16.57 9.87 -3.93
CA GLY A 46 -15.87 8.96 -4.83
C GLY A 46 -16.30 7.51 -4.81
N ARG A 47 -16.83 7.03 -3.68
CA ARG A 47 -17.14 5.62 -3.46
C ARG A 47 -18.04 5.01 -4.53
N LEU A 48 -19.13 5.69 -4.90
CA LEU A 48 -20.09 5.16 -5.87
C LEU A 48 -19.46 4.95 -7.25
N ARG A 49 -18.57 5.85 -7.69
CA ARG A 49 -17.82 5.70 -8.94
C ARG A 49 -16.85 4.51 -8.88
N LEU A 50 -16.11 4.38 -7.78
CA LEU A 50 -15.20 3.25 -7.59
C LEU A 50 -15.94 1.92 -7.53
N LEU A 51 -17.09 1.85 -6.85
CA LEU A 51 -17.95 0.65 -6.84
C LEU A 51 -18.43 0.27 -8.23
N TRP A 52 -18.82 1.26 -9.05
CA TRP A 52 -19.22 1.01 -10.42
C TRP A 52 -18.07 0.45 -11.27
N LEU A 53 -16.86 0.97 -11.08
CA LEU A 53 -15.65 0.46 -11.76
C LEU A 53 -15.35 -0.99 -11.35
N VAL A 54 -15.41 -1.30 -10.05
CA VAL A 54 -15.12 -2.64 -9.51
C VAL A 54 -16.20 -3.64 -9.93
N ARG A 55 -17.48 -3.28 -9.91
CA ARG A 55 -18.57 -4.19 -10.32
C ARG A 55 -18.52 -4.64 -11.77
N LYS A 56 -17.95 -3.81 -12.65
CA LYS A 56 -17.77 -4.13 -14.08
C LYS A 56 -16.47 -4.87 -14.36
N TRP A 57 -15.74 -5.25 -13.33
CA TRP A 57 -14.43 -5.81 -13.48
C TRP A 57 -14.43 -7.31 -13.21
N GLU A 58 -14.22 -8.08 -14.27
CA GLU A 58 -14.21 -9.55 -14.24
C GLU A 58 -12.79 -10.13 -14.39
N VAL A 59 -11.75 -9.31 -14.23
CA VAL A 59 -10.36 -9.77 -14.39
C VAL A 59 -9.93 -10.62 -13.21
N ASP A 60 -9.43 -11.79 -13.52
CA ASP A 60 -8.90 -12.76 -12.55
C ASP A 60 -7.38 -12.58 -12.43
N PRO A 61 -6.84 -12.22 -11.26
CA PRO A 61 -5.39 -12.05 -11.09
C PRO A 61 -4.59 -13.33 -11.32
N ASP A 62 -5.21 -14.50 -11.16
CA ASP A 62 -4.54 -15.77 -11.42
C ASP A 62 -4.48 -16.14 -12.92
N ARG A 63 -5.26 -15.42 -13.73
CA ARG A 63 -5.35 -15.63 -15.20
C ARG A 63 -4.77 -14.47 -16.01
N ASP A 64 -4.59 -13.30 -15.38
CA ASP A 64 -4.03 -12.10 -16.04
C ASP A 64 -2.62 -11.84 -15.51
N PRO A 65 -1.58 -12.16 -16.28
CA PRO A 65 -0.19 -11.88 -15.89
C PRO A 65 0.08 -10.39 -15.72
N ASN A 66 -0.78 -9.53 -16.28
CA ASN A 66 -0.70 -8.08 -16.18
C ASN A 66 -1.78 -7.50 -15.23
N PHE A 67 -2.19 -8.26 -14.23
CA PHE A 67 -3.30 -7.89 -13.33
C PHE A 67 -3.19 -6.45 -12.79
N TRP A 68 -2.03 -6.08 -12.24
CA TRP A 68 -1.85 -4.73 -11.68
C TRP A 68 -1.89 -3.65 -12.75
N LYS A 69 -1.38 -3.94 -13.95
CA LYS A 69 -1.53 -3.04 -15.09
C LYS A 69 -3.01 -2.86 -15.45
N SER A 70 -3.77 -3.94 -15.49
CA SER A 70 -5.22 -3.90 -15.75
C SER A 70 -5.97 -3.07 -14.69
N VAL A 71 -5.55 -3.14 -13.41
CA VAL A 71 -6.08 -2.26 -12.33
C VAL A 71 -5.79 -0.80 -12.64
N LEU A 72 -4.55 -0.46 -12.96
CA LEU A 72 -4.13 0.91 -13.26
C LEU A 72 -4.81 1.45 -14.52
N ASP A 73 -4.89 0.65 -15.59
CA ASP A 73 -5.60 1.00 -16.83
C ASP A 73 -7.07 1.31 -16.55
N ARG A 74 -7.71 0.54 -15.64
CA ARG A 74 -9.09 0.78 -15.24
C ARG A 74 -9.29 2.09 -14.48
N LEU A 75 -8.28 2.50 -13.73
CA LEU A 75 -8.24 3.79 -13.04
C LEU A 75 -7.73 4.92 -13.94
N ASP A 76 -7.33 4.59 -15.18
CA ASP A 76 -6.66 5.51 -16.11
C ASP A 76 -5.45 6.19 -15.45
N ILE A 77 -4.61 5.37 -14.83
CA ILE A 77 -3.35 5.77 -14.19
C ILE A 77 -2.20 5.12 -14.97
N LYS A 78 -1.28 5.91 -15.48
CA LYS A 78 -0.10 5.41 -16.19
C LYS A 78 1.12 5.50 -15.30
N LEU A 79 1.91 4.42 -15.24
CA LEU A 79 3.23 4.44 -14.65
C LEU A 79 4.23 4.93 -15.72
N THR A 80 4.98 5.97 -15.41
CA THR A 80 5.96 6.58 -16.32
C THR A 80 7.41 6.48 -15.82
N THR A 81 7.67 5.46 -14.99
CA THR A 81 9.03 5.15 -14.54
C THR A 81 9.88 4.71 -15.73
N PRO A 82 11.09 5.25 -15.92
CA PRO A 82 12.02 4.85 -16.98
C PRO A 82 12.32 3.35 -16.94
N GLN A 83 12.49 2.73 -18.12
CA GLN A 83 12.67 1.28 -18.24
C GLN A 83 13.96 0.80 -17.57
N ASP A 84 15.04 1.56 -17.66
CA ASP A 84 16.32 1.28 -16.99
C ASP A 84 16.18 1.19 -15.47
N GLN A 85 15.31 2.02 -14.87
CA GLN A 85 15.00 1.93 -13.44
C GLN A 85 14.16 0.69 -13.09
N LEU A 86 13.24 0.28 -13.95
CA LEU A 86 12.49 -0.97 -13.77
C LEU A 86 13.41 -2.19 -13.88
N ASP A 87 14.33 -2.18 -14.83
CA ASP A 87 15.28 -3.27 -15.08
C ASP A 87 16.34 -3.38 -13.95
N ALA A 88 16.59 -2.30 -13.21
CA ALA A 88 17.48 -2.27 -12.05
C ALA A 88 16.88 -2.93 -10.79
N ILE A 89 15.59 -3.26 -10.77
CA ILE A 89 14.97 -3.94 -9.63
C ILE A 89 15.51 -5.38 -9.55
N PRO A 90 16.09 -5.82 -8.40
CA PRO A 90 16.62 -7.16 -8.25
C PRO A 90 15.56 -8.24 -8.46
N LYS A 91 15.81 -9.16 -9.36
CA LYS A 91 14.87 -10.25 -9.70
C LYS A 91 14.86 -11.38 -8.67
N THR A 92 15.91 -11.51 -7.89
CA THR A 92 16.08 -12.55 -6.86
C THR A 92 16.80 -11.99 -5.65
N GLY A 93 16.84 -12.76 -4.57
CA GLY A 93 17.51 -12.34 -3.32
C GLY A 93 16.59 -11.57 -2.37
N PRO A 94 16.98 -11.48 -1.09
CA PRO A 94 16.17 -10.81 -0.07
C PRO A 94 16.18 -9.29 -0.32
N LEU A 95 15.00 -8.73 -0.60
CA LEU A 95 14.85 -7.32 -0.94
C LEU A 95 13.79 -6.64 -0.05
N VAL A 96 14.15 -5.51 0.53
CA VAL A 96 13.22 -4.60 1.20
C VAL A 96 13.06 -3.34 0.37
N VAL A 97 11.86 -3.10 -0.13
CA VAL A 97 11.53 -1.87 -0.86
C VAL A 97 10.87 -0.89 0.10
N VAL A 98 11.46 0.28 0.26
CA VAL A 98 10.95 1.34 1.14
C VAL A 98 10.54 2.56 0.32
N SER A 99 9.44 3.19 0.72
CA SER A 99 8.92 4.33 -0.03
C SER A 99 8.21 5.34 0.87
N ASN A 100 8.16 6.61 0.44
CA ASN A 100 7.21 7.59 0.95
C ASN A 100 5.77 7.21 0.55
N HIS A 101 4.77 7.81 1.21
CA HIS A 101 3.36 7.41 1.08
C HIS A 101 2.40 8.58 0.84
N PRO A 102 2.51 9.29 -0.31
CA PRO A 102 1.74 10.52 -0.55
C PRO A 102 0.28 10.31 -0.94
N HIS A 103 -0.09 9.19 -1.59
CA HIS A 103 -1.43 8.98 -2.18
C HIS A 103 -2.23 7.84 -1.54
N GLY A 104 -1.67 7.11 -0.59
CA GLY A 104 -2.36 6.03 0.10
C GLY A 104 -2.54 4.78 -0.76
N LEU A 105 -3.77 4.30 -0.96
CA LEU A 105 -4.01 3.03 -1.67
C LEU A 105 -3.41 3.02 -3.08
N VAL A 106 -3.39 4.16 -3.76
CA VAL A 106 -2.82 4.28 -5.12
C VAL A 106 -1.33 3.93 -5.12
N ASP A 107 -0.57 4.37 -4.10
CA ASP A 107 0.86 4.03 -3.99
C ASP A 107 1.05 2.52 -3.87
N GLY A 108 0.18 1.84 -3.12
CA GLY A 108 0.22 0.37 -2.97
C GLY A 108 -0.03 -0.36 -4.29
N ILE A 109 -1.02 0.08 -5.09
CA ILE A 109 -1.34 -0.50 -6.39
C ILE A 109 -0.19 -0.27 -7.38
N VAL A 110 0.34 0.95 -7.43
CA VAL A 110 1.48 1.30 -8.29
C VAL A 110 2.74 0.55 -7.87
N MET A 111 3.01 0.41 -6.57
CA MET A 111 4.12 -0.40 -6.05
C MET A 111 4.00 -1.86 -6.47
N ALA A 112 2.80 -2.44 -6.38
CA ALA A 112 2.56 -3.82 -6.82
C ALA A 112 2.81 -3.98 -8.32
N HIS A 113 2.35 -3.02 -9.14
CA HIS A 113 2.62 -3.01 -10.57
C HIS A 113 4.11 -2.87 -10.86
N LEU A 114 4.80 -1.95 -10.20
CA LEU A 114 6.24 -1.74 -10.36
C LEU A 114 7.02 -3.03 -10.04
N LEU A 115 6.73 -3.69 -8.94
CA LEU A 115 7.43 -4.92 -8.54
C LEU A 115 7.09 -6.11 -9.43
N SER A 116 5.86 -6.19 -9.97
CA SER A 116 5.46 -7.26 -10.88
C SER A 116 6.23 -7.31 -12.21
N HIS A 117 6.99 -6.25 -12.57
CA HIS A 117 7.90 -6.26 -13.71
C HIS A 117 9.14 -7.14 -13.47
N ALA A 118 9.55 -7.30 -12.23
CA ALA A 118 10.80 -7.99 -11.89
C ALA A 118 10.57 -9.28 -11.09
N ARG A 119 9.48 -9.37 -10.29
CA ARG A 119 9.30 -10.43 -9.28
C ARG A 119 7.83 -10.82 -9.12
N ASP A 120 7.61 -12.11 -8.82
CA ASP A 120 6.29 -12.67 -8.47
C ASP A 120 6.16 -12.97 -6.97
N ASP A 121 7.28 -12.94 -6.23
CA ASP A 121 7.38 -13.31 -4.82
C ASP A 121 7.30 -12.11 -3.86
N TYR A 122 6.93 -10.93 -4.35
CA TYR A 122 6.81 -9.76 -3.49
C TYR A 122 5.57 -9.81 -2.60
N LYS A 123 5.69 -9.22 -1.42
CA LYS A 123 4.56 -8.95 -0.52
C LYS A 123 4.60 -7.50 -0.05
N ILE A 124 3.43 -6.88 0.04
CA ILE A 124 3.30 -5.48 0.47
C ILE A 124 2.67 -5.45 1.86
N LEU A 125 3.30 -4.74 2.80
CA LEU A 125 2.69 -4.47 4.08
C LEU A 125 1.54 -3.49 3.89
N ALA A 126 0.31 -3.96 4.09
CA ALA A 126 -0.89 -3.18 3.87
C ALA A 126 -1.90 -3.39 5.00
N ARG A 127 -2.87 -2.49 5.10
CA ARG A 127 -3.92 -2.57 6.11
C ARG A 127 -4.75 -3.84 5.97
N ALA A 128 -5.13 -4.44 7.10
CA ALA A 128 -5.84 -5.71 7.17
C ALA A 128 -7.19 -5.71 6.41
N PHE A 129 -7.86 -4.55 6.24
CA PHE A 129 -9.13 -4.50 5.50
C PHE A 129 -9.01 -4.89 4.02
N LEU A 130 -7.82 -4.78 3.41
CA LEU A 130 -7.58 -5.23 2.03
C LEU A 130 -7.59 -6.75 1.87
N ARG A 131 -7.51 -7.52 2.96
CA ARG A 131 -7.63 -8.99 2.96
C ARG A 131 -8.99 -9.49 2.46
N HIS A 132 -10.01 -8.65 2.48
CA HIS A 132 -11.34 -9.01 1.96
C HIS A 132 -11.41 -9.03 0.43
N VAL A 133 -10.29 -8.84 -0.26
CA VAL A 133 -10.14 -9.04 -1.70
C VAL A 133 -9.33 -10.33 -1.90
N PRO A 134 -9.95 -11.52 -2.00
CA PRO A 134 -9.27 -12.81 -1.96
C PRO A 134 -8.13 -12.96 -2.97
N ARG A 135 -8.29 -12.28 -4.11
CA ARG A 135 -7.38 -12.38 -5.25
C ARG A 135 -6.05 -11.67 -5.07
N ILE A 136 -5.97 -10.70 -4.16
CA ILE A 136 -4.72 -9.97 -3.87
C ILE A 136 -4.10 -10.37 -2.54
N ASP A 137 -4.74 -11.25 -1.77
CA ASP A 137 -4.29 -11.64 -0.42
C ASP A 137 -2.87 -12.23 -0.44
N ARG A 138 -2.51 -12.97 -1.49
CA ARG A 138 -1.16 -13.53 -1.67
C ARG A 138 -0.04 -12.48 -1.73
N TYR A 139 -0.36 -11.26 -2.18
CA TYR A 139 0.58 -10.14 -2.28
C TYR A 139 0.60 -9.27 -1.02
N LEU A 140 -0.21 -9.58 -0.01
CA LEU A 140 -0.38 -8.72 1.15
C LEU A 140 0.13 -9.38 2.44
N LEU A 141 0.82 -8.59 3.25
CA LEU A 141 1.04 -8.88 4.67
C LEU A 141 0.20 -7.88 5.49
N PRO A 142 -0.81 -8.38 6.21
CA PRO A 142 -1.77 -7.52 6.88
C PRO A 142 -1.19 -6.86 8.12
N VAL A 143 -1.34 -5.55 8.21
CA VAL A 143 -1.03 -4.74 9.39
C VAL A 143 -2.33 -4.39 10.11
N ALA A 144 -2.46 -4.83 11.34
CA ALA A 144 -3.61 -4.53 12.18
C ALA A 144 -3.44 -3.18 12.90
N PHE A 145 -4.54 -2.45 13.05
CA PHE A 145 -4.55 -1.20 13.81
C PHE A 145 -4.56 -1.44 15.33
N PRO A 146 -4.04 -0.50 16.14
CA PRO A 146 -4.02 -0.64 17.60
C PRO A 146 -5.39 -0.85 18.26
N HIS A 147 -6.47 -0.42 17.59
CA HIS A 147 -7.85 -0.56 18.10
C HIS A 147 -8.57 -1.83 17.61
N GLU A 148 -7.93 -2.61 16.73
CA GLU A 148 -8.49 -3.90 16.28
C GLU A 148 -8.28 -4.98 17.32
N PRO A 149 -9.22 -5.91 17.47
CA PRO A 149 -9.02 -7.09 18.31
C PRO A 149 -7.74 -7.82 17.89
N ASP A 150 -6.97 -8.28 18.87
CA ASP A 150 -5.73 -9.05 18.65
C ASP A 150 -4.66 -8.36 17.78
N ALA A 151 -4.70 -7.02 17.67
CA ALA A 151 -3.76 -6.25 16.85
C ALA A 151 -2.29 -6.56 17.18
N ILE A 152 -1.96 -6.73 18.46
CA ILE A 152 -0.60 -7.04 18.90
C ILE A 152 -0.16 -8.38 18.35
N GLN A 153 -0.96 -9.44 18.52
CA GLN A 153 -0.66 -10.79 18.05
C GLN A 153 -0.59 -10.85 16.53
N THR A 154 -1.51 -10.18 15.85
CA THR A 154 -1.53 -10.08 14.39
C THR A 154 -0.27 -9.38 13.87
N ASN A 155 0.14 -8.27 14.47
CA ASN A 155 1.34 -7.56 14.07
C ASN A 155 2.64 -8.33 14.43
N ILE A 156 2.67 -9.10 15.52
CA ILE A 156 3.80 -10.00 15.84
C ILE A 156 3.91 -11.08 14.77
N ARG A 157 2.80 -11.72 14.39
CA ARG A 157 2.78 -12.77 13.36
C ARG A 157 3.21 -12.21 12.01
N MET A 158 2.64 -11.09 11.58
CA MET A 158 3.03 -10.39 10.35
C MET A 158 4.53 -10.11 10.31
N ARG A 159 5.12 -9.62 11.43
CA ARG A 159 6.56 -9.35 11.52
C ARG A 159 7.41 -10.60 11.35
N LYS A 160 6.99 -11.73 11.95
CA LYS A 160 7.69 -13.02 11.79
C LYS A 160 7.59 -13.52 10.35
N GLU A 161 6.42 -13.42 9.74
CA GLU A 161 6.17 -13.81 8.34
C GLU A 161 7.01 -12.96 7.37
N ALA A 162 7.08 -11.64 7.58
CA ALA A 162 7.91 -10.75 6.75
C ALA A 162 9.40 -11.13 6.81
N ILE A 163 9.93 -11.37 8.01
CA ILE A 163 11.34 -11.77 8.19
C ILE A 163 11.60 -13.16 7.59
N ALA A 164 10.68 -14.11 7.78
CA ALA A 164 10.80 -15.44 7.20
C ALA A 164 10.76 -15.39 5.67
N HIS A 165 9.88 -14.57 5.09
CA HIS A 165 9.79 -14.37 3.64
C HIS A 165 11.09 -13.83 3.05
N LEU A 166 11.68 -12.81 3.68
CA LEU A 166 12.98 -12.26 3.27
C LEU A 166 14.11 -13.30 3.40
N LYS A 167 14.15 -14.08 4.48
CA LYS A 167 15.16 -15.15 4.65
C LYS A 167 15.03 -16.25 3.59
N ASN A 168 13.84 -16.43 3.04
CA ASN A 168 13.56 -17.32 1.91
C ASN A 168 13.76 -16.61 0.55
N GLN A 169 14.62 -15.58 0.50
CA GLN A 169 14.99 -14.83 -0.70
C GLN A 169 13.84 -14.00 -1.30
N GLY A 170 12.77 -13.76 -0.54
CA GLY A 170 11.59 -13.01 -1.01
C GLY A 170 11.76 -11.49 -0.97
N CYS A 171 10.78 -10.79 -1.50
CA CYS A 171 10.71 -9.33 -1.54
C CYS A 171 9.59 -8.81 -0.61
N ILE A 172 9.90 -7.78 0.19
CA ILE A 172 8.92 -7.06 1.02
C ILE A 172 8.92 -5.60 0.63
N ALA A 173 7.76 -5.07 0.27
CA ALA A 173 7.57 -3.63 0.06
C ALA A 173 6.73 -3.03 1.20
N LEU A 174 7.10 -1.84 1.63
CA LEU A 174 6.37 -1.14 2.68
C LEU A 174 6.54 0.37 2.62
N PHE A 175 5.62 1.05 3.28
CA PHE A 175 5.63 2.48 3.54
C PHE A 175 5.96 2.69 5.02
N PRO A 176 7.25 2.93 5.38
CA PRO A 176 7.70 2.84 6.77
C PRO A 176 7.09 3.86 7.73
N ALA A 177 6.51 4.95 7.20
CA ALA A 177 5.75 5.92 8.00
C ALA A 177 4.48 5.30 8.61
N GLY A 178 3.93 4.21 8.02
CA GLY A 178 2.71 3.55 8.47
C GLY A 178 1.42 4.36 8.28
N THR A 179 1.53 5.58 7.79
CA THR A 179 0.42 6.50 7.50
C THR A 179 0.68 7.26 6.21
N VAL A 180 -0.40 7.71 5.56
CA VAL A 180 -0.30 8.59 4.40
C VAL A 180 0.32 9.92 4.79
N ALA A 181 1.23 10.43 3.96
CA ALA A 181 1.93 11.68 4.19
C ALA A 181 0.97 12.88 4.35
N THR A 182 1.28 13.75 5.27
CA THR A 182 0.47 14.93 5.60
C THR A 182 1.34 16.16 5.81
N SER A 183 0.71 17.33 5.75
CA SER A 183 1.37 18.59 6.06
C SER A 183 1.20 18.95 7.53
N ASP A 184 2.27 19.38 8.19
CA ASP A 184 2.24 19.87 9.57
C ASP A 184 1.66 21.29 9.68
N THR A 185 1.57 22.01 8.57
CA THR A 185 0.95 23.33 8.50
C THR A 185 -0.16 23.35 7.45
N TRP A 186 -1.01 24.40 7.47
CA TRP A 186 -2.14 24.50 6.53
C TRP A 186 -1.73 24.49 5.05
N PHE A 187 -0.56 25.03 4.73
CA PHE A 187 -0.06 25.19 3.35
C PHE A 187 1.38 24.68 3.16
N GLY A 188 1.94 24.03 4.18
CA GLY A 188 3.30 23.50 4.14
C GLY A 188 3.51 22.31 3.24
N PRO A 189 4.74 21.82 3.18
CA PRO A 189 5.08 20.61 2.44
C PRO A 189 4.37 19.40 3.02
N VAL A 190 4.03 18.46 2.15
CA VAL A 190 3.49 17.16 2.53
C VAL A 190 4.66 16.18 2.62
N ILE A 191 4.91 15.67 3.81
CA ILE A 191 6.05 14.81 4.10
C ILE A 191 5.57 13.67 5.02
N ASP A 192 6.18 12.50 4.90
CA ASP A 192 5.93 11.39 5.82
C ASP A 192 6.26 11.78 7.27
N SER A 193 5.52 11.24 8.21
CA SER A 193 5.93 11.17 9.60
C SER A 193 7.24 10.40 9.76
N ASP A 194 7.77 10.30 10.96
CA ASP A 194 8.97 9.51 11.22
C ASP A 194 8.76 8.04 10.85
N TRP A 195 9.77 7.45 10.22
CA TRP A 195 9.73 6.08 9.78
C TRP A 195 9.92 5.09 10.93
N MET A 196 9.10 4.07 10.97
CA MET A 196 8.97 3.13 12.10
C MET A 196 10.18 2.21 12.26
N PRO A 197 10.70 2.01 13.48
CA PRO A 197 11.91 1.20 13.76
C PRO A 197 11.79 -0.28 13.38
N PHE A 198 10.56 -0.78 13.17
CA PHE A 198 10.34 -2.16 12.74
C PHE A 198 11.08 -2.49 11.44
N THR A 199 11.07 -1.57 10.48
CA THR A 199 11.74 -1.74 9.19
C THR A 199 13.25 -1.97 9.37
N ALA A 200 13.89 -1.20 10.25
CA ALA A 200 15.32 -1.40 10.57
C ALA A 200 15.58 -2.80 11.14
N LYS A 201 14.72 -3.28 12.04
CA LYS A 201 14.85 -4.63 12.61
C LYS A 201 14.71 -5.72 11.54
N MET A 202 13.75 -5.55 10.62
CA MET A 202 13.49 -6.49 9.53
C MET A 202 14.69 -6.59 8.58
N ILE A 203 15.25 -5.46 8.14
CA ILE A 203 16.43 -5.38 7.29
C ILE A 203 17.63 -6.09 7.95
N ARG A 204 17.95 -5.74 9.20
CA ARG A 204 19.07 -6.34 9.93
C ARG A 204 18.95 -7.85 10.13
N GLN A 205 17.74 -8.35 10.42
CA GLN A 205 17.52 -9.78 10.69
C GLN A 205 17.49 -10.64 9.43
N SER A 206 17.26 -10.05 8.28
CA SER A 206 17.21 -10.75 6.99
C SER A 206 18.48 -10.60 6.17
N GLY A 207 19.33 -9.60 6.45
CA GLY A 207 20.45 -9.25 5.59
C GLY A 207 20.02 -8.77 4.19
N ALA A 208 18.80 -8.25 4.08
CA ALA A 208 18.23 -7.84 2.80
C ALA A 208 18.90 -6.57 2.27
N GLN A 209 19.05 -6.50 0.96
CA GLN A 209 19.28 -5.25 0.23
C GLN A 209 18.08 -4.32 0.39
N VAL A 210 18.29 -3.01 0.27
CA VAL A 210 17.21 -2.03 0.37
C VAL A 210 17.11 -1.21 -0.91
N LEU A 211 15.90 -1.15 -1.47
CA LEU A 211 15.59 -0.34 -2.65
C LEU A 211 14.71 0.83 -2.25
N PRO A 212 15.21 2.07 -2.25
CA PRO A 212 14.40 3.25 -2.03
C PRO A 212 13.60 3.58 -3.29
N VAL A 213 12.30 3.88 -3.11
CA VAL A 213 11.39 4.27 -4.19
C VAL A 213 10.68 5.55 -3.77
N PHE A 214 10.63 6.54 -4.65
CA PHE A 214 9.98 7.82 -4.37
C PHE A 214 8.73 8.00 -5.21
N PHE A 215 7.60 8.28 -4.54
CA PHE A 215 6.35 8.70 -5.16
C PHE A 215 6.24 10.22 -5.12
N PRO A 216 6.26 10.92 -6.25
CA PRO A 216 6.07 12.37 -6.30
C PRO A 216 4.61 12.75 -6.09
N GLY A 217 4.40 13.99 -5.68
CA GLY A 217 3.06 14.53 -5.46
C GLY A 217 2.55 14.39 -4.03
N ALA A 218 1.26 14.58 -3.87
CA ALA A 218 0.56 14.50 -2.60
C ALA A 218 -0.96 14.44 -2.81
N ASN A 219 -1.68 13.97 -1.82
CA ASN A 219 -3.12 14.12 -1.73
C ASN A 219 -3.55 15.58 -1.72
N SER A 220 -4.79 15.83 -2.14
CA SER A 220 -5.33 17.17 -2.36
C SER A 220 -5.22 18.09 -1.12
N ARG A 221 -5.26 19.39 -1.35
CA ARG A 221 -5.31 20.36 -0.23
C ARG A 221 -6.54 20.15 0.66
N VAL A 222 -7.65 19.68 0.10
CA VAL A 222 -8.86 19.34 0.88
C VAL A 222 -8.55 18.21 1.87
N TYR A 223 -7.81 17.18 1.44
CA TYR A 223 -7.35 16.11 2.32
C TYR A 223 -6.42 16.64 3.43
N GLN A 224 -5.48 17.54 3.11
CA GLN A 224 -4.57 18.14 4.09
C GLN A 224 -5.31 18.99 5.12
N ILE A 225 -6.28 19.80 4.69
CA ILE A 225 -7.14 20.58 5.58
C ILE A 225 -7.99 19.66 6.47
N ALA A 226 -8.59 18.62 5.89
CA ALA A 226 -9.35 17.63 6.64
C ALA A 226 -8.51 16.95 7.72
N ASN A 227 -7.23 16.66 7.44
CA ASN A 227 -6.30 16.10 8.42
C ASN A 227 -6.12 17.02 9.64
N LYS A 228 -6.11 18.35 9.44
CA LYS A 228 -5.99 19.32 10.54
C LYS A 228 -7.26 19.41 11.38
N LEU A 229 -8.41 19.21 10.77
CA LEU A 229 -9.69 19.31 11.45
C LEU A 229 -10.07 18.03 12.19
N SER A 230 -9.90 16.87 11.56
CA SER A 230 -10.32 15.59 12.12
C SER A 230 -9.73 14.40 11.38
N VAL A 231 -9.17 13.45 12.14
CA VAL A 231 -8.75 12.14 11.60
C VAL A 231 -9.89 11.42 10.89
N THR A 232 -11.11 11.52 11.42
CA THR A 232 -12.32 10.93 10.84
C THR A 232 -12.60 11.51 9.45
N LEU A 233 -12.56 12.83 9.32
CA LEU A 233 -12.80 13.52 8.04
C LEU A 233 -11.72 13.18 7.01
N ARG A 234 -10.45 13.15 7.43
CA ARG A 234 -9.34 12.71 6.58
C ARG A 234 -9.57 11.30 6.03
N GLN A 235 -9.96 10.35 6.89
CA GLN A 235 -10.19 8.97 6.45
C GLN A 235 -11.38 8.83 5.50
N ALA A 236 -12.43 9.63 5.71
CA ALA A 236 -13.59 9.67 4.81
C ALA A 236 -13.25 10.17 3.40
N LEU A 237 -12.16 10.93 3.25
CA LEU A 237 -11.71 11.45 1.95
C LEU A 237 -10.74 10.51 1.21
N LEU A 238 -10.30 9.39 1.79
CA LEU A 238 -9.36 8.49 1.12
C LEU A 238 -9.89 7.95 -0.22
N LEU A 239 -11.18 7.62 -0.31
CA LEU A 239 -11.78 7.20 -1.58
C LEU A 239 -11.90 8.35 -2.58
N HIS A 240 -12.07 9.59 -2.09
CA HIS A 240 -12.00 10.78 -2.92
C HIS A 240 -10.62 10.94 -3.55
N GLU A 241 -9.54 10.72 -2.78
CA GLU A 241 -8.17 10.85 -3.27
C GLU A 241 -7.83 9.80 -4.34
N ILE A 242 -8.36 8.57 -4.22
CA ILE A 242 -8.24 7.56 -5.31
C ILE A 242 -8.89 8.10 -6.60
N LYS A 243 -10.11 8.64 -6.49
CA LYS A 243 -10.79 9.26 -7.64
C LYS A 243 -10.00 10.47 -8.19
N ALA A 244 -9.39 11.27 -7.32
CA ALA A 244 -8.59 12.44 -7.69
C ALA A 244 -7.25 12.07 -8.35
N ALA A 245 -6.74 10.86 -8.09
CA ALA A 245 -5.54 10.31 -8.72
C ALA A 245 -5.82 9.70 -10.11
N MET A 246 -7.09 9.37 -10.41
CA MET A 246 -7.49 8.88 -11.73
C MET A 246 -7.14 9.93 -12.81
N HIS A 247 -6.84 9.44 -14.01
CA HIS A 247 -6.44 10.25 -15.19
C HIS A 247 -5.13 11.04 -14.96
N LYS A 248 -4.26 10.59 -14.04
CA LYS A 248 -2.97 11.21 -13.78
C LYS A 248 -1.85 10.19 -13.88
N ASP A 249 -0.76 10.60 -14.52
CA ASP A 249 0.45 9.81 -14.59
C ASP A 249 1.14 9.73 -13.21
N GLN A 250 1.68 8.57 -12.89
CA GLN A 250 2.51 8.33 -11.70
C GLN A 250 3.98 8.22 -12.14
N LYS A 251 4.76 9.27 -11.85
CA LYS A 251 6.19 9.37 -12.20
C LYS A 251 7.05 8.84 -11.04
N VAL A 252 6.90 7.56 -10.75
CA VAL A 252 7.65 6.94 -9.64
C VAL A 252 9.13 6.86 -10.00
N VAL A 253 10.00 7.19 -9.05
CA VAL A 253 11.46 7.13 -9.20
C VAL A 253 11.98 5.97 -8.37
N VAL A 254 12.68 5.05 -9.02
CA VAL A 254 13.40 3.95 -8.38
C VAL A 254 14.84 4.39 -8.17
N GLY A 255 15.32 4.32 -6.93
CA GLY A 255 16.67 4.72 -6.58
C GLY A 255 17.70 3.61 -6.76
N GLU A 256 18.93 3.93 -6.39
CA GLU A 256 20.01 2.95 -6.37
C GLU A 256 19.83 1.95 -5.23
N LEU A 257 20.21 0.71 -5.49
CA LEU A 257 20.19 -0.36 -4.51
C LEU A 257 21.20 -0.08 -3.37
N ILE A 258 20.75 -0.23 -2.15
CA ILE A 258 21.58 -0.06 -0.96
C ILE A 258 21.97 -1.46 -0.47
N GLU A 259 23.25 -1.77 -0.58
CA GLU A 259 23.81 -3.06 -0.18
C GLU A 259 23.89 -3.20 1.35
N PRO A 260 23.79 -4.42 1.89
CA PRO A 260 23.83 -4.67 3.34
C PRO A 260 25.08 -4.11 4.01
N GLU A 261 26.22 -4.08 3.32
CA GLU A 261 27.50 -3.55 3.82
C GLU A 261 27.40 -2.07 4.19
N MET A 262 26.68 -1.29 3.38
CA MET A 262 26.44 0.14 3.66
C MET A 262 25.60 0.36 4.92
N LEU A 263 24.80 -0.63 5.30
CA LEU A 263 23.89 -0.58 6.45
C LEU A 263 24.54 -1.02 7.76
N GLN A 264 25.76 -1.60 7.71
CA GLN A 264 26.49 -2.09 8.90
C GLN A 264 26.76 -0.99 9.92
N SER A 265 27.03 0.25 9.47
CA SER A 265 27.22 1.41 10.35
C SER A 265 26.03 1.69 11.28
N PHE A 266 24.83 1.20 10.91
CA PHE A 266 23.60 1.37 11.69
C PHE A 266 23.19 0.12 12.47
N GLU A 267 24.07 -0.87 12.66
CA GLU A 267 23.70 -2.16 13.28
C GLU A 267 23.05 -2.00 14.66
N LYS A 268 23.48 -1.02 15.44
CA LYS A 268 22.94 -0.70 16.77
C LYS A 268 22.06 0.55 16.79
N ASP A 269 21.97 1.28 15.68
CA ASP A 269 21.20 2.52 15.54
C ASP A 269 20.02 2.36 14.57
N GLY A 270 18.93 1.76 15.06
CA GLY A 270 17.71 1.60 14.27
C GLY A 270 17.07 2.93 13.86
N PRO A 271 16.91 3.91 14.75
CA PRO A 271 16.41 5.24 14.39
C PRO A 271 17.28 5.95 13.36
N GLY A 272 18.60 5.90 13.48
CA GLY A 272 19.55 6.45 12.50
C GLY A 272 19.40 5.81 11.14
N LEU A 273 19.26 4.47 11.07
CA LEU A 273 18.98 3.76 9.83
C LEU A 273 17.69 4.27 9.18
N MET A 274 16.62 4.45 9.95
CA MET A 274 15.34 4.91 9.39
C MET A 274 15.43 6.36 8.87
N LYS A 275 16.17 7.24 9.54
CA LYS A 275 16.44 8.60 9.04
C LYS A 275 17.26 8.57 7.76
N PHE A 276 18.30 7.75 7.70
CA PHE A 276 19.12 7.57 6.50
C PHE A 276 18.29 7.09 5.31
N LEU A 277 17.48 6.03 5.48
CA LEU A 277 16.64 5.50 4.41
C LEU A 277 15.55 6.49 3.96
N LYS A 278 14.96 7.22 4.91
CA LYS A 278 14.00 8.29 4.60
C LYS A 278 14.68 9.37 3.76
N GLN A 279 15.87 9.83 4.17
CA GLN A 279 16.61 10.85 3.42
C GLN A 279 16.95 10.35 2.01
N LYS A 280 17.52 9.14 1.87
CA LYS A 280 17.83 8.53 0.57
C LYS A 280 16.62 8.44 -0.35
N THR A 281 15.44 8.14 0.22
CA THR A 281 14.18 8.12 -0.55
C THR A 281 13.77 9.52 -1.00
N TYR A 282 13.87 10.52 -0.13
CA TYR A 282 13.49 11.90 -0.46
C TYR A 282 14.50 12.61 -1.37
N ASP A 283 15.77 12.19 -1.39
CA ASP A 283 16.80 12.68 -2.33
C ASP A 283 16.48 12.30 -3.79
N LEU A 284 15.63 11.28 -4.01
CA LEU A 284 15.13 10.90 -5.34
C LEU A 284 14.09 11.87 -5.90
N LYS A 285 13.64 12.84 -5.11
CA LYS A 285 12.64 13.82 -5.55
C LYS A 285 13.15 14.56 -6.79
N PRO A 286 12.43 14.51 -7.92
CA PRO A 286 12.79 15.31 -9.10
C PRO A 286 12.84 16.80 -8.75
N VAL A 287 13.83 17.48 -9.30
CA VAL A 287 14.02 18.93 -9.15
C VAL A 287 12.94 19.70 -9.90
#